data_5fca07396f9b985f4ab06d36ebba08ef
#
_entry.id   5fca07396f9b985f4ab06d36ebba08ef
#
_cell.length_a   1.000
_cell.length_b   1.000
_cell.length_c   1.000
_cell.angle_alpha   90.00
_cell.angle_beta   90.00
_cell.angle_gamma   90.00
#
_symmetry.space_group_name_H-M   'P 1'
#
loop_
_entity.id
_entity.type
_entity.pdbx_description
1 polymer ?
#
loop_
_entity_poly.entity_id
_entity_poly.type
_entity_poly.pdbx_seq_one_letter_code
_entity_poly.pdbx_strand_id
1 'polypeptide(L)' 'SLTSEKFPSINNEFCTVTLNNIYENGMDVKEALEESQDTLKNEFGE' A
#
# COMPACT_ATOMS: atom_id res chain seq x y z
N SER A 1 14.47 -1.16 -6.77
CA SER A 1 14.94 -0.06 -5.93
C SER A 1 13.92 1.08 -5.91
N LEU A 2 13.94 1.85 -4.84
CA LEU A 2 13.07 3.01 -4.71
C LEU A 2 13.62 4.16 -5.53
N THR A 3 12.74 4.78 -6.30
CA THR A 3 13.07 5.99 -7.07
C THR A 3 12.06 7.07 -6.72
N SER A 4 12.39 8.31 -7.02
CA SER A 4 11.48 9.42 -6.75
C SER A 4 10.16 9.27 -7.50
N GLU A 5 10.16 8.56 -8.62
CA GLU A 5 8.96 8.33 -9.40
C GLU A 5 7.97 7.40 -8.71
N LYS A 6 8.47 6.49 -7.87
CA LYS A 6 7.64 5.52 -7.17
C LYS A 6 7.11 6.03 -5.84
N PHE A 7 7.74 7.05 -5.26
CA PHE A 7 7.35 7.56 -3.95
C PHE A 7 5.88 7.99 -3.86
N PRO A 8 5.32 8.72 -4.82
CA PRO A 8 3.92 9.12 -4.69
C PRO A 8 2.97 7.94 -4.55
N SER A 9 3.17 6.87 -5.33
CA SER A 9 2.34 5.67 -5.25
C SER A 9 2.53 4.94 -3.93
N ILE A 10 3.77 4.79 -3.50
CA ILE A 10 4.08 4.12 -2.22
C ILE A 10 3.49 4.90 -1.06
N ASN A 11 3.67 6.20 -1.05
CA ASN A 11 3.14 7.05 -0.01
C ASN A 11 1.60 6.99 0.04
N ASN A 12 0.95 7.10 -1.12
CA ASN A 12 -0.50 7.03 -1.18
C ASN A 12 -1.00 5.67 -0.70
N GLU A 13 -0.34 4.58 -1.12
CA GLU A 13 -0.77 3.24 -0.74
C GLU A 13 -0.71 3.05 0.77
N PHE A 14 0.40 3.38 1.41
CA PHE A 14 0.56 3.12 2.85
C PHE A 14 -0.06 4.20 3.73
N CYS A 15 -0.08 5.45 3.31
CA CYS A 15 -0.62 6.53 4.13
C CYS A 15 -2.12 6.76 3.93
N THR A 16 -2.68 6.26 2.85
CA THR A 16 -4.10 6.43 2.57
C THR A 16 -4.81 5.10 2.50
N VAL A 17 -4.42 4.25 1.55
CA VAL A 17 -5.15 3.00 1.30
C VAL A 17 -5.03 2.04 2.47
N THR A 18 -3.81 1.77 2.93
CA THR A 18 -3.58 0.86 4.05
C THR A 18 -4.30 1.32 5.30
N LEU A 19 -4.13 2.59 5.66
CA LEU A 19 -4.74 3.13 6.87
C LEU A 19 -6.26 3.15 6.78
N ASN A 20 -6.80 3.48 5.61
CA ASN A 20 -8.23 3.48 5.41
C ASN A 20 -8.80 2.07 5.57
N ASN A 21 -8.11 1.06 5.05
CA ASN A 21 -8.53 -0.33 5.20
C ASN A 21 -8.57 -0.75 6.67
N ILE A 22 -7.60 -0.30 7.46
CA ILE A 22 -7.55 -0.64 8.89
C ILE A 22 -8.66 0.09 9.66
N TYR A 23 -8.75 1.41 9.50
CA TYR A 23 -9.64 2.23 10.33
C TYR A 23 -11.09 2.24 9.85
N GLU A 24 -11.30 2.28 8.55
CA GLU A 24 -12.66 2.37 8.01
C GLU A 24 -13.26 0.99 7.73
N ASN A 25 -12.46 0.09 7.20
CA ASN A 25 -12.96 -1.22 6.79
C ASN A 25 -12.71 -2.31 7.83
N GLY A 26 -12.01 -1.99 8.92
CA GLY A 26 -11.76 -2.96 9.98
C GLY A 26 -10.84 -4.09 9.59
N MET A 27 -10.00 -3.87 8.59
CA MET A 27 -9.09 -4.91 8.14
C MET A 27 -7.97 -5.12 9.15
N ASP A 28 -7.56 -6.37 9.35
CA ASP A 28 -6.41 -6.70 10.18
C ASP A 28 -5.16 -5.99 9.64
N VAL A 29 -4.31 -5.48 10.53
CA VAL A 29 -3.12 -4.71 10.14
C VAL A 29 -2.22 -5.50 9.20
N LYS A 30 -1.94 -6.77 9.54
CA LYS A 30 -1.08 -7.60 8.70
C LYS A 30 -1.68 -7.81 7.32
N GLU A 31 -2.99 -8.09 7.27
CA GLU A 31 -3.69 -8.29 6.01
C GLU A 31 -3.67 -7.02 5.16
N ALA A 32 -3.90 -5.87 5.80
CA ALA A 32 -3.89 -4.60 5.08
C ALA A 32 -2.52 -4.31 4.47
N LEU A 33 -1.45 -4.59 5.22
CA LEU A 33 -0.09 -4.37 4.72
C LEU A 33 0.24 -5.33 3.59
N GLU A 34 -0.15 -6.60 3.71
CA GLU A 34 0.09 -7.58 2.64
C GLU A 34 -0.65 -7.21 1.37
N GLU A 35 -1.88 -6.76 1.49
CA GLU A 35 -2.68 -6.35 0.35
C GLU A 35 -2.06 -5.15 -0.36
N SER A 36 -1.62 -4.16 0.42
CA SER A 36 -0.96 -2.99 -0.14
C SER A 36 0.35 -3.36 -0.83
N GLN A 37 1.10 -4.29 -0.24
CA GLN A 37 2.35 -4.77 -0.85
C GLN A 37 2.08 -5.43 -2.21
N ASP A 38 1.04 -6.26 -2.28
CA ASP A 38 0.67 -6.92 -3.53
C ASP A 38 0.24 -5.90 -4.59
N THR A 39 -0.51 -4.88 -4.18
CA THR A 39 -0.93 -3.82 -5.09
C THR A 39 0.27 -3.12 -5.69
N LEU A 40 1.27 -2.79 -4.86
CA LEU A 40 2.47 -2.11 -5.34
C LEU A 40 3.32 -3.01 -6.23
N LYS A 41 3.42 -4.30 -5.90
CA LYS A 41 4.13 -5.25 -6.75
C LYS A 41 3.50 -5.32 -8.14
N ASN A 42 2.18 -5.37 -8.19
CA ASN A 42 1.48 -5.42 -9.47
C ASN A 42 1.67 -4.12 -10.25
N GLU A 43 1.61 -3.00 -9.56
CA GLU A 43 1.79 -1.69 -10.21
C GLU A 43 3.18 -1.54 -10.82
N PHE A 44 4.20 -1.99 -10.10
CA PHE A 44 5.59 -1.80 -10.53
C PHE A 44 6.18 -3.02 -11.24
N GLY A 45 5.41 -4.08 -11.40
CA GLY A 45 5.87 -5.27 -12.13
C GLY A 45 6.89 -6.11 -11.37
N GLU A 46 6.83 -6.08 -10.06
CA GLU A 46 7.80 -6.86 -9.25
C GLU A 46 7.18 -8.03 -8.53
#